data_6dd963ecffe081b53c32c97af3d0af45
#
_entry.id   6dd963ecffe081b53c32c97af3d0af45
#
_cell.length_a   1.000
_cell.length_b   1.000
_cell.length_c   1.000
_cell.angle_alpha   90.00
_cell.angle_beta   90.00
_cell.angle_gamma   90.00
#
_symmetry.space_group_name_H-M   'P 1'
#
loop_
_entity.id
_entity.type
_entity.pdbx_description
1 polymer ?
#
loop_
_entity_poly.entity_id
_entity_poly.type
_entity_poly.pdbx_seq_one_letter_code
_entity_poly.pdbx_strand_id
1 'polypeptide(L)'
;MKRLSIGSAVLVVSLIAGLAAQAKPSFTGSWKLSSDPGADAFISPTMAVAQDEKLLTVTTTGQFGELKTTYNVDGTEGKSPLDFNGNTIDRTSKLAWDGDKMVLTTTSDFGGQSFEVKQVWSLAADGSLLIEATRPDFQGGGPVTTKSTYKKS
;
A
#
# COMPACT_ATOMS: atom_id res chain seq x y z
N MET A 1 52.41 53.33 -21.34
CA MET A 1 51.06 52.87 -21.70
C MET A 1 50.76 51.56 -20.91
N LYS A 2 49.96 51.67 -19.87
CA LYS A 2 49.55 50.52 -19.04
C LYS A 2 48.26 49.98 -19.60
N ARG A 3 48.25 48.68 -20.06
CA ARG A 3 47.07 48.02 -20.48
C ARG A 3 46.43 47.32 -19.24
N LEU A 4 45.25 47.79 -18.85
CA LEU A 4 44.42 47.12 -17.85
C LEU A 4 43.72 45.91 -18.52
N SER A 5 44.02 44.74 -18.04
CA SER A 5 43.27 43.52 -18.37
C SER A 5 42.11 43.39 -17.38
N ILE A 6 40.89 43.52 -17.88
CA ILE A 6 39.65 43.25 -17.12
C ILE A 6 39.40 41.74 -17.19
N GLY A 7 39.65 41.08 -16.10
CA GLY A 7 39.27 39.65 -15.92
C GLY A 7 37.79 39.54 -15.64
N SER A 8 37.04 38.96 -16.59
CA SER A 8 35.63 38.58 -16.37
C SER A 8 35.55 37.36 -15.47
N ALA A 9 35.12 37.56 -14.24
CA ALA A 9 34.76 36.46 -13.34
C ALA A 9 33.38 35.96 -13.75
N VAL A 10 33.33 34.77 -14.34
CA VAL A 10 32.10 34.05 -14.60
C VAL A 10 31.65 33.38 -13.29
N LEU A 11 30.62 33.95 -12.68
CA LEU A 11 29.97 33.38 -11.52
C LEU A 11 29.07 32.23 -11.98
N VAL A 12 29.54 30.99 -11.88
CA VAL A 12 28.70 29.78 -12.09
C VAL A 12 27.83 29.61 -10.87
N VAL A 13 26.58 30.07 -10.96
CA VAL A 13 25.55 29.75 -9.97
C VAL A 13 25.08 28.33 -10.24
N SER A 14 25.60 27.38 -9.49
CA SER A 14 25.11 26.02 -9.46
C SER A 14 23.75 26.00 -8.75
N LEU A 15 22.64 25.97 -9.51
CA LEU A 15 21.34 25.65 -8.98
C LEU A 15 21.35 24.16 -8.55
N ILE A 16 21.62 23.92 -7.29
CA ILE A 16 21.31 22.65 -6.67
C ILE A 16 19.78 22.64 -6.49
N ALA A 17 19.05 22.15 -7.50
CA ALA A 17 17.67 21.76 -7.33
C ALA A 17 17.66 20.58 -6.34
N GLY A 18 17.49 20.90 -5.06
CA GLY A 18 17.21 19.89 -4.05
C GLY A 18 15.93 19.16 -4.47
N LEU A 19 16.08 17.91 -4.91
CA LEU A 19 14.97 16.97 -5.01
C LEU A 19 14.46 16.79 -3.58
N ALA A 20 13.51 17.64 -3.17
CA ALA A 20 12.73 17.41 -1.97
C ALA A 20 12.04 16.05 -2.17
N ALA A 21 12.47 15.03 -1.40
CA ALA A 21 11.79 13.76 -1.37
C ALA A 21 10.35 14.05 -0.97
N GLN A 22 9.40 13.80 -1.89
CA GLN A 22 7.98 14.01 -1.64
C GLN A 22 7.58 13.14 -0.45
N ALA A 23 7.00 13.76 0.60
CA ALA A 23 6.52 13.03 1.76
C ALA A 23 5.48 12.00 1.30
N LYS A 24 5.62 10.75 1.76
CA LYS A 24 4.67 9.69 1.45
C LYS A 24 3.33 10.01 2.09
N PRO A 25 2.19 9.79 1.40
CA PRO A 25 0.88 10.00 1.99
C PRO A 25 0.66 9.05 3.17
N SER A 26 -0.10 9.52 4.17
CA SER A 26 -0.51 8.68 5.30
C SER A 26 -1.88 8.09 5.03
N PHE A 27 -1.98 6.77 5.18
CA PHE A 27 -3.24 6.03 5.07
C PHE A 27 -3.86 5.74 6.44
N THR A 28 -3.25 6.23 7.53
CA THR A 28 -3.74 6.02 8.90
C THR A 28 -5.15 6.58 9.08
N GLY A 29 -6.00 5.80 9.72
CA GLY A 29 -7.37 6.17 10.04
C GLY A 29 -8.34 4.99 10.00
N SER A 30 -9.58 5.30 10.30
CA SER A 30 -10.71 4.38 10.14
C SER A 30 -11.39 4.65 8.80
N TRP A 31 -11.70 3.61 8.07
CA TRP A 31 -12.20 3.68 6.71
C TRP A 31 -13.46 2.84 6.56
N LYS A 32 -14.45 3.37 5.87
CA LYS A 32 -15.70 2.71 5.55
C LYS A 32 -15.85 2.63 4.03
N LEU A 33 -16.21 1.44 3.54
CA LEU A 33 -16.47 1.23 2.12
C LEU A 33 -17.60 2.15 1.65
N SER A 34 -17.37 2.85 0.56
CA SER A 34 -18.33 3.76 -0.08
C SER A 34 -18.71 3.34 -1.51
N SER A 35 -17.92 2.46 -2.13
CA SER A 35 -18.26 1.84 -3.41
C SER A 35 -19.14 0.61 -3.21
N ASP A 36 -19.85 0.20 -4.24
CA ASP A 36 -20.55 -1.08 -4.25
C ASP A 36 -19.52 -2.22 -4.27
N PRO A 37 -19.52 -3.15 -3.30
CA PRO A 37 -18.63 -4.29 -3.30
C PRO A 37 -18.95 -5.31 -4.39
N GLY A 38 -20.14 -5.22 -5.02
CA GLY A 38 -20.65 -6.25 -5.90
C GLY A 38 -20.84 -7.58 -5.17
N ALA A 39 -20.48 -8.68 -5.84
CA ALA A 39 -20.49 -10.02 -5.26
C ALA A 39 -19.14 -10.43 -4.65
N ASP A 40 -18.17 -9.50 -4.52
CA ASP A 40 -16.84 -9.83 -4.03
C ASP A 40 -16.81 -9.89 -2.50
N ALA A 41 -16.83 -11.11 -1.99
CA ALA A 41 -16.78 -11.41 -0.55
C ALA A 41 -15.46 -11.03 0.13
N PHE A 42 -14.42 -10.74 -0.63
CA PHE A 42 -13.10 -10.33 -0.12
C PHE A 42 -12.98 -8.85 0.13
N ILE A 43 -13.96 -8.04 -0.26
CA ILE A 43 -14.02 -6.61 0.02
C ILE A 43 -14.62 -6.41 1.42
N SER A 44 -13.81 -5.87 2.33
CA SER A 44 -14.26 -5.61 3.70
C SER A 44 -15.02 -4.30 3.80
N PRO A 45 -16.17 -4.27 4.49
CA PRO A 45 -16.96 -3.04 4.65
C PRO A 45 -16.28 -1.98 5.51
N THR A 46 -15.40 -2.40 6.43
CA THR A 46 -14.67 -1.49 7.31
C THR A 46 -13.22 -1.89 7.44
N MET A 47 -12.37 -0.90 7.66
CA MET A 47 -10.94 -1.09 7.79
C MET A 47 -10.36 -0.03 8.73
N ALA A 48 -9.45 -0.44 9.61
CA ALA A 48 -8.63 0.44 10.42
C ALA A 48 -7.17 0.30 10.02
N VAL A 49 -6.51 1.42 9.81
CA VAL A 49 -5.10 1.48 9.42
C VAL A 49 -4.33 2.29 10.46
N ALA A 50 -3.29 1.69 11.00
CA ALA A 50 -2.35 2.33 11.91
C ALA A 50 -0.93 2.17 11.37
N GLN A 51 -0.16 3.23 11.39
CA GLN A 51 1.22 3.24 10.94
C GLN A 51 2.10 3.93 11.96
N ASP A 52 3.19 3.28 12.33
CA ASP A 52 4.31 3.86 13.07
C ASP A 52 5.60 3.83 12.22
N GLU A 53 6.74 4.09 12.83
CA GLU A 53 8.04 4.12 12.13
C GLU A 53 8.47 2.74 11.59
N LYS A 54 7.92 1.65 12.10
CA LYS A 54 8.34 0.28 11.80
C LYS A 54 7.28 -0.55 11.11
N LEU A 55 6.03 -0.38 11.51
CA LEU A 55 4.92 -1.23 11.08
C LEU A 55 3.75 -0.41 10.53
N LEU A 56 3.17 -0.92 9.46
CA LEU A 56 1.83 -0.62 9.02
C LEU A 56 0.94 -1.78 9.45
N THR A 57 -0.12 -1.49 10.20
CA THR A 57 -1.12 -2.47 10.61
C THR A 57 -2.44 -2.17 9.93
N VAL A 58 -2.97 -3.15 9.22
CA VAL A 58 -4.28 -3.08 8.55
C VAL A 58 -5.20 -4.09 9.23
N THR A 59 -6.27 -3.61 9.83
CA THR A 59 -7.31 -4.45 10.43
C THR A 59 -8.58 -4.30 9.61
N THR A 60 -9.04 -5.37 8.99
CA THR A 60 -10.29 -5.41 8.23
C THR A 60 -11.33 -6.23 8.98
N THR A 61 -12.60 -5.80 8.88
CA THR A 61 -13.72 -6.56 9.44
C THR A 61 -14.70 -6.87 8.31
N GLY A 62 -14.91 -8.12 8.05
CA GLY A 62 -15.75 -8.62 6.96
C GLY A 62 -16.55 -9.85 7.37
N GLN A 63 -17.12 -10.55 6.40
CA GLN A 63 -17.94 -11.75 6.64
C GLN A 63 -17.19 -12.91 7.31
N PHE A 64 -15.84 -12.93 7.17
CA PHE A 64 -14.99 -13.93 7.81
C PHE A 64 -14.46 -13.50 9.19
N GLY A 65 -15.00 -12.41 9.75
CA GLY A 65 -14.55 -11.82 11.00
C GLY A 65 -13.47 -10.76 10.82
N GLU A 66 -12.71 -10.55 11.88
CA GLU A 66 -11.61 -9.58 11.90
C GLU A 66 -10.33 -10.24 11.39
N LEU A 67 -9.67 -9.56 10.47
CA LEU A 67 -8.37 -9.96 9.93
C LEU A 67 -7.35 -8.84 10.13
N LYS A 68 -6.28 -9.14 10.84
CA LYS A 68 -5.16 -8.23 11.06
C LYS A 68 -3.96 -8.63 10.22
N THR A 69 -3.42 -7.69 9.47
CA THR A 69 -2.21 -7.86 8.66
C THR A 69 -1.20 -6.78 9.03
N THR A 70 0.05 -7.17 9.24
CA THR A 70 1.15 -6.24 9.50
C THR A 70 2.15 -6.25 8.35
N TYR A 71 2.69 -5.08 8.04
CA TYR A 71 3.70 -4.88 7.00
C TYR A 71 4.88 -4.11 7.59
N ASN A 72 6.09 -4.52 7.28
CA ASN A 72 7.28 -3.77 7.65
C ASN A 72 7.42 -2.53 6.76
N VAL A 73 7.53 -1.36 7.35
CA VAL A 73 7.60 -0.07 6.62
C VAL A 73 8.88 0.04 5.79
N ASP A 74 9.94 -0.66 6.20
CA ASP A 74 11.22 -0.72 5.48
C ASP A 74 11.20 -1.59 4.20
N GLY A 75 10.06 -2.23 3.90
CA GLY A 75 9.86 -3.08 2.73
C GLY A 75 10.37 -4.52 2.88
N THR A 76 10.90 -4.88 4.03
CA THR A 76 11.28 -6.28 4.31
C THR A 76 10.04 -7.15 4.48
N GLU A 77 10.18 -8.46 4.23
CA GLU A 77 9.10 -9.41 4.40
C GLU A 77 8.72 -9.56 5.88
N GLY A 78 7.44 -9.42 6.16
CA GLY A 78 6.84 -9.67 7.45
C GLY A 78 6.04 -10.97 7.47
N LYS A 79 5.74 -11.48 8.67
CA LYS A 79 4.86 -12.63 8.87
C LYS A 79 3.54 -12.15 9.49
N SER A 80 2.44 -12.57 8.90
CA SER A 80 1.09 -12.27 9.37
C SER A 80 0.23 -13.53 9.28
N PRO A 81 0.50 -14.54 10.13
CA PRO A 81 -0.25 -15.79 10.09
C PRO A 81 -1.75 -15.54 10.31
N LEU A 82 -2.57 -16.35 9.69
CA LEU A 82 -4.02 -16.29 9.76
C LEU A 82 -4.56 -17.56 10.36
N ASP A 83 -5.34 -17.43 11.44
CA ASP A 83 -6.08 -18.56 12.00
C ASP A 83 -7.46 -18.64 11.34
N PHE A 84 -7.69 -19.75 10.68
CA PHE A 84 -8.96 -20.02 10.00
C PHE A 84 -9.46 -21.42 10.35
N ASN A 85 -10.63 -21.50 10.98
CA ASN A 85 -11.26 -22.76 11.40
C ASN A 85 -10.32 -23.68 12.20
N GLY A 86 -9.51 -23.11 13.10
CA GLY A 86 -8.57 -23.88 13.94
C GLY A 86 -7.29 -24.32 13.23
N ASN A 87 -7.09 -23.89 11.99
CA ASN A 87 -5.85 -24.10 11.25
C ASN A 87 -5.09 -22.78 11.10
N THR A 88 -3.80 -22.79 11.38
CA THR A 88 -2.94 -21.63 11.09
C THR A 88 -2.46 -21.69 9.66
N ILE A 89 -2.73 -20.64 8.91
CA ILE A 89 -2.26 -20.45 7.53
C ILE A 89 -1.05 -19.57 7.58
N ASP A 90 0.07 -20.04 7.08
CA ASP A 90 1.27 -19.22 6.94
C ASP A 90 1.03 -18.16 5.88
N ARG A 91 1.25 -16.90 6.29
CA ARG A 91 1.09 -15.76 5.42
C ARG A 91 2.26 -14.79 5.61
N THR A 92 2.83 -14.34 4.51
CA THR A 92 3.85 -13.30 4.47
C THR A 92 3.29 -12.02 3.85
N SER A 93 3.92 -10.90 4.16
CA SER A 93 3.47 -9.57 3.73
C SER A 93 4.65 -8.69 3.37
N LYS A 94 4.48 -7.87 2.34
CA LYS A 94 5.46 -6.87 1.90
C LYS A 94 4.78 -5.56 1.59
N LEU A 95 5.46 -4.45 1.91
CA LEU A 95 5.08 -3.10 1.56
C LEU A 95 6.14 -2.51 0.62
N ALA A 96 5.70 -1.90 -0.46
CA ALA A 96 6.55 -1.13 -1.35
C ALA A 96 5.87 0.21 -1.70
N TRP A 97 6.63 1.15 -2.20
CA TRP A 97 6.12 2.42 -2.69
C TRP A 97 6.37 2.54 -4.19
N ASP A 98 5.35 2.98 -4.90
CA ASP A 98 5.40 3.37 -6.31
C ASP A 98 4.95 4.84 -6.41
N GLY A 99 5.91 5.76 -6.34
CA GLY A 99 5.62 7.19 -6.21
C GLY A 99 4.88 7.50 -4.90
N ASP A 100 3.67 8.00 -5.00
CA ASP A 100 2.74 8.28 -3.89
C ASP A 100 1.76 7.12 -3.60
N LYS A 101 1.84 6.04 -4.37
CA LYS A 101 1.02 4.85 -4.19
C LYS A 101 1.73 3.84 -3.30
N MET A 102 0.97 3.23 -2.41
CA MET A 102 1.44 2.15 -1.56
C MET A 102 1.03 0.81 -2.17
N VAL A 103 2.00 -0.09 -2.34
CA VAL A 103 1.78 -1.44 -2.87
C VAL A 103 1.93 -2.43 -1.74
N LEU A 104 0.86 -3.13 -1.41
CA LEU A 104 0.82 -4.17 -0.38
C LEU A 104 0.66 -5.53 -1.04
N THR A 105 1.54 -6.46 -0.70
CA THR A 105 1.49 -7.83 -1.22
C THR A 105 1.41 -8.79 -0.05
N THR A 106 0.47 -9.72 -0.09
CA THR A 106 0.37 -10.83 0.85
C THR A 106 0.42 -12.14 0.09
N THR A 107 1.18 -13.09 0.62
CA THR A 107 1.26 -14.46 0.09
C THR A 107 0.81 -15.43 1.17
N SER A 108 -0.18 -16.25 0.86
CA SER A 108 -0.75 -17.23 1.78
C SER A 108 -0.51 -18.65 1.24
N ASP A 109 -0.10 -19.55 2.12
CA ASP A 109 0.11 -20.95 1.77
C ASP A 109 -1.04 -21.83 2.31
N PHE A 110 -1.79 -22.38 1.38
CA PHE A 110 -2.88 -23.32 1.67
C PHE A 110 -2.54 -24.71 1.10
N GLY A 111 -2.29 -25.68 1.97
CA GLY A 111 -2.14 -27.07 1.55
C GLY A 111 -1.07 -27.30 0.46
N GLY A 112 0.03 -26.53 0.49
CA GLY A 112 1.11 -26.62 -0.49
C GLY A 112 0.91 -25.75 -1.75
N GLN A 113 -0.15 -24.95 -1.79
CA GLN A 113 -0.38 -23.95 -2.85
C GLN A 113 -0.24 -22.54 -2.27
N SER A 114 0.54 -21.70 -2.95
CA SER A 114 0.72 -20.30 -2.60
C SER A 114 -0.21 -19.41 -3.41
N PHE A 115 -0.89 -18.49 -2.72
CA PHE A 115 -1.78 -17.49 -3.31
C PHE A 115 -1.26 -16.09 -2.98
N GLU A 116 -1.06 -15.28 -4.00
CA GLU A 116 -0.64 -13.89 -3.83
C GLU A 116 -1.81 -12.94 -4.06
N VAL A 117 -1.96 -11.98 -3.15
CA VAL A 117 -2.88 -10.84 -3.30
C VAL A 117 -2.05 -9.57 -3.30
N LYS A 118 -2.17 -8.79 -4.36
CA LYS A 118 -1.52 -7.49 -4.50
C LYS A 118 -2.57 -6.39 -4.41
N GLN A 119 -2.32 -5.39 -3.58
CA GLN A 119 -3.16 -4.20 -3.46
C GLN A 119 -2.35 -2.95 -3.77
N VAL A 120 -2.93 -2.05 -4.55
CA VAL A 120 -2.36 -0.72 -4.81
C VAL A 120 -3.29 0.31 -4.17
N TRP A 121 -2.76 1.07 -3.23
CA TRP A 121 -3.48 2.07 -2.45
C TRP A 121 -3.08 3.47 -2.87
N SER A 122 -4.06 4.33 -3.05
CA SER A 122 -3.84 5.75 -3.36
C SER A 122 -4.92 6.61 -2.70
N LEU A 123 -4.63 7.90 -2.52
CA LEU A 123 -5.61 8.87 -2.06
C LEU A 123 -6.11 9.69 -3.25
N ALA A 124 -7.43 9.81 -3.35
CA ALA A 124 -8.07 10.72 -4.30
C ALA A 124 -7.98 12.18 -3.79
N ALA A 125 -8.28 13.14 -4.65
CA ALA A 125 -8.25 14.57 -4.32
C ALA A 125 -9.18 14.95 -3.16
N ASP A 126 -10.30 14.23 -2.99
CA ASP A 126 -11.26 14.41 -1.88
C ASP A 126 -10.85 13.69 -0.58
N GLY A 127 -9.68 13.06 -0.55
CA GLY A 127 -9.19 12.29 0.59
C GLY A 127 -9.72 10.87 0.68
N SER A 128 -10.51 10.41 -0.27
CA SER A 128 -10.95 9.01 -0.33
C SER A 128 -9.77 8.08 -0.59
N LEU A 129 -9.79 6.91 0.05
CA LEU A 129 -8.82 5.85 -0.20
C LEU A 129 -9.31 4.96 -1.34
N LEU A 130 -8.51 4.86 -2.38
CA LEU A 130 -8.74 3.98 -3.53
C LEU A 130 -7.85 2.75 -3.38
N ILE A 131 -8.44 1.57 -3.47
CA ILE A 131 -7.73 0.28 -3.44
C ILE A 131 -8.04 -0.49 -4.71
N GLU A 132 -6.99 -0.83 -5.44
CA GLU A 132 -7.04 -1.78 -6.54
C GLU A 132 -6.40 -3.09 -6.08
N ALA A 133 -7.18 -4.15 -5.97
CA ALA A 133 -6.75 -5.45 -5.48
C ALA A 133 -6.76 -6.47 -6.62
N THR A 134 -5.63 -7.17 -6.80
CA THR A 134 -5.49 -8.27 -7.76
C THR A 134 -5.24 -9.55 -7.00
N ARG A 135 -6.03 -10.58 -7.26
CA ARG A 135 -5.97 -11.90 -6.64
C ARG A 135 -6.17 -13.00 -7.67
N PRO A 136 -5.77 -14.24 -7.38
CA PRO A 136 -6.11 -15.39 -8.21
C PRO A 136 -7.64 -15.59 -8.28
N ASP A 137 -8.10 -16.08 -9.41
CA ASP A 137 -9.46 -16.61 -9.51
C ASP A 137 -9.46 -18.07 -9.03
N PHE A 138 -10.12 -18.33 -7.89
CA PHE A 138 -10.23 -19.67 -7.33
C PHE A 138 -11.17 -20.60 -8.13
N GLN A 139 -11.86 -20.08 -9.14
CA GLN A 139 -12.72 -20.84 -10.02
C GLN A 139 -12.04 -21.25 -11.33
N GLY A 140 -10.73 -20.98 -11.48
CA GLY A 140 -9.92 -21.43 -12.61
C GLY A 140 -9.84 -20.48 -13.80
N GLY A 141 -10.25 -19.22 -13.61
CA GLY A 141 -10.02 -18.13 -14.55
C GLY A 141 -8.64 -17.47 -14.42
N GLY A 142 -8.41 -16.37 -15.11
CA GLY A 142 -7.25 -15.53 -14.92
C GLY A 142 -7.35 -14.67 -13.65
N PRO A 143 -6.30 -13.89 -13.31
CA PRO A 143 -6.34 -13.01 -12.14
C PRO A 143 -7.54 -12.06 -12.17
N VAL A 144 -8.16 -11.87 -11.00
CA VAL A 144 -9.29 -10.95 -10.83
C VAL A 144 -8.78 -9.67 -10.20
N THR A 145 -9.11 -8.52 -10.79
CA THR A 145 -8.81 -7.20 -10.24
C THR A 145 -10.10 -6.50 -9.86
N THR A 146 -10.19 -6.05 -8.61
CA THR A 146 -11.32 -5.30 -8.08
C THR A 146 -10.87 -3.91 -7.64
N LYS A 147 -11.78 -2.94 -7.70
CA LYS A 147 -11.55 -1.56 -7.26
C LYS A 147 -12.54 -1.21 -6.18
N SER A 148 -12.04 -0.66 -5.08
CA SER A 148 -12.85 -0.24 -3.94
C SER A 148 -12.51 1.18 -3.56
N THR A 149 -13.51 1.92 -3.11
CA THR A 149 -13.37 3.28 -2.59
C THR A 149 -13.84 3.31 -1.14
N TYR A 150 -12.99 3.86 -0.29
CA TYR A 150 -13.28 4.03 1.13
C TYR A 150 -13.26 5.50 1.51
N LYS A 151 -14.12 5.89 2.42
CA LYS A 151 -14.13 7.21 3.05
C LYS A 151 -13.76 7.10 4.51
N LYS A 152 -13.11 8.13 5.04
CA LYS A 152 -12.87 8.21 6.49
C LYS A 152 -14.19 8.22 7.23
N SER A 153 -14.24 7.43 8.28
CA SER A 153 -15.39 7.33 9.18
C SER A 153 -15.09 8.02 10.50
#